data_0302c3a9e933beaa64810b0a0977bc2b
#
_entry.id   0302c3a9e933beaa64810b0a0977bc2b
#
_cell.length_a   1.000
_cell.length_b   1.000
_cell.length_c   1.000
_cell.angle_alpha   90.00
_cell.angle_beta   90.00
_cell.angle_gamma   90.00
#
_symmetry.space_group_name_H-M   'P 1'
#
loop_
_entity.id
_entity.type
_entity.pdbx_description
1 polymer ?
#
loop_
_entity_poly.entity_id
_entity_poly.type
_entity_poly.pdbx_seq_one_letter_code
_entity_poly.pdbx_strand_id
1 'polypeptide(L)'
;MTKVNAFLAALAIVLLPSSASAQTKLRVAYPTTVGSMGILWVTKDAGLFEKYGLDISLIYISGSSKIVQAMLAKEIPVSEIAIPAVIQANQAGADLVMLAGANHKPGQKLMVKPIIKRTEDLKGKKLGVTRFGTSDDFLLRYLLGQWKIVPERDVALLQMGGSPEILAGLSSGGIDGGVLSSPLNLRAQKAGFSLLADMSAIGVDYQGAGVVTTKSYARERPDTLRAYLKAYVEGLARFKTDKNFSLKVLAKYSRIDERDMLEETYRHYAVNVMPQVPYPTMSGIQMVLDELGSRSPKAREILPASLVDVTYLRELDQSGFIKRLYK
;
A
#
# COMPACT_ATOMS: atom_id res chain seq x y z
N MET A 1 45.44 -55.19 -51.41
CA MET A 1 44.99 -55.26 -49.99
C MET A 1 45.13 -53.87 -49.35
N THR A 2 44.09 -53.07 -49.40
CA THR A 2 44.08 -51.66 -49.01
C THR A 2 43.34 -51.55 -47.68
N LYS A 3 44.05 -51.12 -46.64
CA LYS A 3 43.46 -50.90 -45.28
C LYS A 3 42.82 -49.52 -45.23
N VAL A 4 41.50 -49.45 -45.00
CA VAL A 4 40.75 -48.25 -44.77
C VAL A 4 40.76 -47.99 -43.25
N ASN A 5 41.39 -46.89 -42.82
CA ASN A 5 41.35 -46.41 -41.44
C ASN A 5 40.11 -45.51 -41.25
N ALA A 6 39.13 -45.95 -40.49
CA ALA A 6 37.97 -45.13 -40.07
C ALA A 6 38.37 -44.30 -38.86
N PHE A 7 38.37 -42.98 -39.04
CA PHE A 7 38.57 -41.98 -37.95
C PHE A 7 37.17 -41.66 -37.32
N LEU A 8 36.91 -42.17 -36.13
CA LEU A 8 35.73 -41.81 -35.33
C LEU A 8 36.02 -40.49 -34.61
N ALA A 9 35.47 -39.39 -35.09
CA ALA A 9 35.44 -38.11 -34.37
C ALA A 9 34.34 -38.14 -33.33
N ALA A 10 34.70 -38.27 -32.04
CA ALA A 10 33.80 -38.14 -30.93
C ALA A 10 33.47 -36.67 -30.69
N LEU A 11 32.23 -36.26 -31.01
CA LEU A 11 31.69 -34.94 -30.72
C LEU A 11 31.31 -34.85 -29.25
N ALA A 12 32.18 -34.27 -28.42
CA ALA A 12 31.90 -33.98 -27.00
C ALA A 12 30.94 -32.80 -26.89
N ILE A 13 29.66 -33.08 -26.68
CA ILE A 13 28.66 -32.06 -26.32
C ILE A 13 28.94 -31.62 -24.89
N VAL A 14 29.56 -30.44 -24.74
CA VAL A 14 29.73 -29.77 -23.45
C VAL A 14 28.38 -29.22 -23.04
N LEU A 15 27.64 -29.97 -22.21
CA LEU A 15 26.46 -29.48 -21.48
C LEU A 15 26.94 -28.46 -20.43
N LEU A 16 26.93 -27.18 -20.80
CA LEU A 16 27.07 -26.11 -19.81
C LEU A 16 25.87 -26.18 -18.88
N PRO A 17 26.08 -26.34 -17.56
CA PRO A 17 24.96 -26.27 -16.62
C PRO A 17 24.39 -24.83 -16.69
N SER A 18 23.17 -24.67 -17.22
CA SER A 18 22.39 -23.47 -17.01
C SER A 18 22.15 -23.36 -15.51
N SER A 19 22.95 -22.54 -14.84
CA SER A 19 22.70 -22.18 -13.45
C SER A 19 21.38 -21.41 -13.42
N ALA A 20 20.27 -22.14 -13.31
CA ALA A 20 19.00 -21.55 -12.93
C ALA A 20 19.21 -20.94 -11.54
N SER A 21 19.48 -19.63 -11.47
CA SER A 21 19.58 -18.93 -10.19
C SER A 21 18.28 -19.17 -9.44
N ALA A 22 18.35 -19.87 -8.33
CA ALA A 22 17.17 -20.13 -7.49
C ALA A 22 16.56 -18.78 -7.09
N GLN A 23 15.26 -18.60 -7.37
CA GLN A 23 14.55 -17.38 -7.02
C GLN A 23 14.53 -17.20 -5.49
N THR A 24 14.76 -15.97 -5.04
CA THR A 24 14.67 -15.62 -3.63
C THR A 24 13.21 -15.61 -3.19
N LYS A 25 12.84 -16.54 -2.31
CA LYS A 25 11.49 -16.59 -1.74
C LYS A 25 11.28 -15.45 -0.75
N LEU A 26 10.16 -14.72 -0.90
CA LEU A 26 9.86 -13.57 -0.05
C LEU A 26 8.35 -13.51 0.23
N ARG A 27 7.98 -13.38 1.51
CA ARG A 27 6.62 -13.09 1.92
C ARG A 27 6.41 -11.59 1.98
N VAL A 28 5.37 -11.11 1.31
CA VAL A 28 5.02 -9.68 1.28
C VAL A 28 3.57 -9.53 1.72
N ALA A 29 3.33 -8.73 2.75
CA ALA A 29 1.99 -8.49 3.25
C ALA A 29 1.41 -7.18 2.72
N TYR A 30 0.06 -7.13 2.63
CA TYR A 30 -0.68 -5.94 2.29
C TYR A 30 -1.96 -5.83 3.16
N PRO A 31 -2.37 -4.59 3.56
CA PRO A 31 -3.34 -4.39 4.64
C PRO A 31 -4.79 -4.33 4.21
N THR A 32 -5.09 -4.21 2.92
CA THR A 32 -6.44 -3.91 2.42
C THR A 32 -6.65 -4.42 1.00
N THR A 33 -7.92 -4.58 0.61
CA THR A 33 -8.33 -5.04 -0.72
C THR A 33 -8.91 -3.90 -1.57
N VAL A 34 -8.39 -2.68 -1.41
CA VAL A 34 -8.79 -1.49 -2.18
C VAL A 34 -7.71 -1.06 -3.16
N GLY A 35 -8.05 -0.19 -4.09
CA GLY A 35 -7.20 0.18 -5.23
C GLY A 35 -5.83 0.79 -4.89
N SER A 36 -5.60 1.21 -3.64
CA SER A 36 -4.29 1.67 -3.20
C SER A 36 -3.19 0.61 -3.28
N MET A 37 -3.57 -0.69 -3.30
CA MET A 37 -2.63 -1.82 -3.46
C MET A 37 -2.40 -2.21 -4.92
N GLY A 38 -2.93 -1.45 -5.87
CA GLY A 38 -2.90 -1.76 -7.31
C GLY A 38 -1.51 -2.00 -7.86
N ILE A 39 -0.50 -1.24 -7.39
CA ILE A 39 0.91 -1.42 -7.82
C ILE A 39 1.38 -2.82 -7.47
N LEU A 40 1.25 -3.21 -6.20
CA LEU A 40 1.71 -4.50 -5.69
C LEU A 40 1.06 -5.68 -6.43
N TRP A 41 -0.26 -5.58 -6.65
CA TRP A 41 -1.03 -6.62 -7.34
C TRP A 41 -0.66 -6.73 -8.82
N VAL A 42 -0.53 -5.59 -9.50
CA VAL A 42 -0.09 -5.55 -10.91
C VAL A 42 1.32 -6.09 -11.05
N THR A 43 2.23 -5.72 -10.14
CA THR A 43 3.61 -6.24 -10.13
C THR A 43 3.63 -7.76 -10.04
N LYS A 44 2.81 -8.33 -9.15
CA LYS A 44 2.71 -9.79 -8.97
C LYS A 44 2.09 -10.48 -10.18
N ASP A 45 0.91 -10.03 -10.61
CA ASP A 45 0.17 -10.69 -11.69
C ASP A 45 0.83 -10.52 -13.07
N ALA A 46 1.69 -9.51 -13.22
CA ALA A 46 2.51 -9.31 -14.42
C ALA A 46 3.79 -10.17 -14.45
N GLY A 47 4.07 -10.96 -13.41
CA GLY A 47 5.29 -11.75 -13.31
C GLY A 47 6.56 -10.91 -13.14
N LEU A 48 6.43 -9.64 -12.68
CA LEU A 48 7.58 -8.75 -12.61
C LEU A 48 8.52 -9.09 -11.45
N PHE A 49 8.00 -9.66 -10.37
CA PHE A 49 8.86 -10.15 -9.29
C PHE A 49 9.72 -11.31 -9.77
N GLU A 50 9.12 -12.26 -10.46
CA GLU A 50 9.79 -13.43 -11.06
C GLU A 50 10.83 -13.00 -12.09
N LYS A 51 10.53 -11.98 -12.90
CA LYS A 51 11.48 -11.36 -13.86
C LYS A 51 12.76 -10.87 -13.18
N TYR A 52 12.67 -10.41 -11.93
CA TYR A 52 13.82 -9.92 -11.16
C TYR A 52 14.34 -10.93 -10.12
N GLY A 53 14.03 -12.21 -10.29
CA GLY A 53 14.58 -13.28 -9.47
C GLY A 53 13.92 -13.45 -8.09
N LEU A 54 12.69 -12.94 -7.90
CA LEU A 54 11.96 -13.05 -6.66
C LEU A 54 10.73 -13.96 -6.82
N ASP A 55 10.56 -14.92 -5.91
CA ASP A 55 9.35 -15.72 -5.75
C ASP A 55 8.53 -15.11 -4.60
N ILE A 56 7.54 -14.28 -4.92
CA ILE A 56 6.75 -13.53 -3.95
C ILE A 56 5.46 -14.25 -3.61
N SER A 57 5.27 -14.52 -2.31
CA SER A 57 3.97 -14.89 -1.73
C SER A 57 3.28 -13.65 -1.17
N LEU A 58 2.18 -13.20 -1.79
CA LEU A 58 1.36 -12.11 -1.28
C LEU A 58 0.44 -12.60 -0.17
N ILE A 59 0.45 -11.91 0.99
CA ILE A 59 -0.33 -12.28 2.17
C ILE A 59 -1.20 -11.09 2.58
N TYR A 60 -2.52 -11.30 2.51
CA TYR A 60 -3.47 -10.32 3.06
C TYR A 60 -3.51 -10.44 4.59
N ILE A 61 -3.15 -9.37 5.28
CA ILE A 61 -3.28 -9.22 6.74
C ILE A 61 -3.99 -7.90 7.00
N SER A 62 -5.25 -7.97 7.39
CA SER A 62 -6.10 -6.79 7.58
C SER A 62 -5.50 -5.78 8.57
N GLY A 63 -5.22 -4.57 8.07
CA GLY A 63 -4.71 -3.42 8.81
C GLY A 63 -3.20 -3.38 9.02
N SER A 64 -2.59 -2.22 8.71
CA SER A 64 -1.13 -1.99 8.77
C SER A 64 -0.54 -2.29 10.15
N SER A 65 -1.26 -2.00 11.24
CA SER A 65 -0.77 -2.26 12.61
C SER A 65 -0.55 -3.75 12.91
N LYS A 66 -1.37 -4.65 12.34
CA LYS A 66 -1.13 -6.10 12.44
C LYS A 66 0.06 -6.56 11.61
N ILE A 67 0.24 -5.98 10.42
CA ILE A 67 1.40 -6.29 9.57
C ILE A 67 2.69 -5.88 10.29
N VAL A 68 2.70 -4.71 10.94
CA VAL A 68 3.84 -4.28 11.75
C VAL A 68 4.25 -5.34 12.78
N GLN A 69 3.27 -5.95 13.49
CA GLN A 69 3.55 -7.02 14.45
C GLN A 69 4.24 -8.22 13.78
N ALA A 70 3.78 -8.65 12.59
CA ALA A 70 4.39 -9.72 11.82
C ALA A 70 5.79 -9.35 11.30
N MET A 71 6.03 -8.07 10.95
CA MET A 71 7.35 -7.57 10.55
C MET A 71 8.33 -7.61 11.73
N LEU A 72 7.91 -7.17 12.92
CA LEU A 72 8.73 -7.21 14.13
C LEU A 72 9.02 -8.64 14.59
N ALA A 73 8.10 -9.58 14.35
CA ALA A 73 8.31 -11.02 14.54
C ALA A 73 9.21 -11.65 13.45
N LYS A 74 9.71 -10.86 12.47
CA LYS A 74 10.51 -11.31 11.32
C LYS A 74 9.81 -12.30 10.39
N GLU A 75 8.48 -12.39 10.46
CA GLU A 75 7.68 -13.26 9.59
C GLU A 75 7.44 -12.64 8.20
N ILE A 76 7.31 -11.31 8.15
CA ILE A 76 7.10 -10.51 6.96
C ILE A 76 8.25 -9.51 6.81
N PRO A 77 9.19 -9.72 5.89
CA PRO A 77 10.35 -8.83 5.73
C PRO A 77 10.05 -7.54 4.96
N VAL A 78 9.07 -7.57 4.04
CA VAL A 78 8.67 -6.41 3.22
C VAL A 78 7.15 -6.32 3.18
N SER A 79 6.62 -5.11 3.21
CA SER A 79 5.17 -4.89 3.15
C SER A 79 4.84 -3.54 2.51
N GLU A 80 3.61 -3.39 2.02
CA GLU A 80 3.06 -2.10 1.62
C GLU A 80 2.09 -1.62 2.71
N ILE A 81 2.56 -0.76 3.61
CA ILE A 81 1.81 -0.28 4.78
C ILE A 81 1.82 1.24 4.91
N ALA A 82 0.88 1.76 5.70
CA ALA A 82 0.69 3.18 5.92
C ALA A 82 1.72 3.77 6.88
N ILE A 83 2.17 5.01 6.61
CA ILE A 83 3.17 5.72 7.42
C ILE A 83 2.72 5.96 8.88
N PRO A 84 1.44 6.20 9.22
CA PRO A 84 1.04 6.30 10.63
C PRO A 84 1.41 5.07 11.46
N ALA A 85 1.25 3.86 10.89
CA ALA A 85 1.62 2.62 11.59
C ALA A 85 3.14 2.48 11.76
N VAL A 86 3.94 2.92 10.77
CA VAL A 86 5.41 2.97 10.85
C VAL A 86 5.86 3.90 11.97
N ILE A 87 5.31 5.12 12.01
CA ILE A 87 5.64 6.12 13.04
C ILE A 87 5.33 5.58 14.44
N GLN A 88 4.11 5.04 14.65
CA GLN A 88 3.72 4.50 15.95
C GLN A 88 4.61 3.34 16.39
N ALA A 89 4.99 2.45 15.48
CA ALA A 89 5.91 1.37 15.77
C ALA A 89 7.31 1.89 16.18
N ASN A 90 7.82 2.87 15.44
CA ASN A 90 9.14 3.45 15.71
C ASN A 90 9.16 4.25 17.02
N GLN A 91 8.05 4.88 17.42
CA GLN A 91 7.88 5.46 18.77
C GLN A 91 8.00 4.41 19.88
N ALA A 92 7.63 3.16 19.59
CA ALA A 92 7.76 2.02 20.49
C ALA A 92 9.12 1.30 20.37
N GLY A 93 10.08 1.86 19.60
CA GLY A 93 11.43 1.32 19.47
C GLY A 93 11.65 0.40 18.27
N ALA A 94 10.71 0.33 17.32
CA ALA A 94 10.93 -0.39 16.07
C ALA A 94 11.94 0.34 15.16
N ASP A 95 12.49 -0.37 14.18
CA ASP A 95 13.46 0.15 13.20
C ASP A 95 12.88 0.15 11.75
N LEU A 96 11.58 0.41 11.61
CA LEU A 96 10.90 0.42 10.32
C LEU A 96 11.32 1.62 9.47
N VAL A 97 11.44 1.39 8.16
CA VAL A 97 11.82 2.41 7.17
C VAL A 97 11.05 2.23 5.87
N MET A 98 10.59 3.34 5.28
CA MET A 98 9.88 3.37 4.00
C MET A 98 10.88 3.53 2.86
N LEU A 99 10.83 2.64 1.89
CA LEU A 99 11.72 2.60 0.72
C LEU A 99 11.12 3.30 -0.51
N ALA A 100 9.78 3.31 -0.62
CA ALA A 100 9.04 3.97 -1.69
C ALA A 100 7.66 4.40 -1.15
N GLY A 101 7.17 5.55 -1.61
CA GLY A 101 5.87 6.12 -1.23
C GLY A 101 4.88 6.02 -2.39
N ALA A 102 3.84 5.21 -2.24
CA ALA A 102 2.87 4.98 -3.32
C ALA A 102 1.74 6.03 -3.36
N ASN A 103 1.25 6.46 -2.21
CA ASN A 103 0.07 7.31 -2.10
C ASN A 103 0.43 8.67 -1.48
N HIS A 104 0.42 9.73 -2.29
CA HIS A 104 0.79 11.08 -1.88
C HIS A 104 -0.40 11.93 -1.43
N LYS A 105 -1.62 11.40 -1.52
CA LYS A 105 -2.86 12.06 -1.09
C LYS A 105 -3.75 11.05 -0.38
N PRO A 106 -4.60 11.49 0.55
CA PRO A 106 -5.63 10.63 1.10
C PRO A 106 -6.57 10.14 0.00
N GLY A 107 -6.92 8.86 0.01
CA GLY A 107 -7.92 8.29 -0.91
C GLY A 107 -9.21 7.89 -0.20
N GLN A 108 -9.27 8.14 1.11
CA GLN A 108 -10.36 7.73 1.99
C GLN A 108 -11.55 8.69 1.88
N LYS A 109 -12.73 8.13 2.15
CA LYS A 109 -14.01 8.85 2.21
C LYS A 109 -14.78 8.41 3.46
N LEU A 110 -15.38 9.36 4.16
CA LEU A 110 -16.31 9.06 5.25
C LEU A 110 -17.70 8.85 4.67
N MET A 111 -18.13 7.60 4.64
CA MET A 111 -19.45 7.19 4.21
C MET A 111 -20.36 7.05 5.43
N VAL A 112 -21.59 7.56 5.37
CA VAL A 112 -22.51 7.61 6.49
C VAL A 112 -23.94 7.21 6.10
N LYS A 113 -24.76 6.84 7.07
CA LYS A 113 -26.20 6.67 6.87
C LYS A 113 -26.85 7.94 6.30
N PRO A 114 -27.85 7.84 5.41
CA PRO A 114 -28.47 9.01 4.75
C PRO A 114 -29.06 10.05 5.67
N ILE A 115 -29.38 9.68 6.91
CA ILE A 115 -29.91 10.61 7.94
C ILE A 115 -28.84 11.58 8.45
N ILE A 116 -27.55 11.24 8.34
CA ILE A 116 -26.42 12.10 8.72
C ILE A 116 -26.13 13.03 7.56
N LYS A 117 -26.42 14.33 7.71
CA LYS A 117 -26.29 15.32 6.65
C LYS A 117 -25.13 16.28 6.86
N ARG A 118 -24.71 16.49 8.08
CA ARG A 118 -23.66 17.43 8.48
C ARG A 118 -22.84 16.87 9.64
N THR A 119 -21.72 17.48 9.93
CA THR A 119 -20.74 16.99 10.90
C THR A 119 -21.30 16.93 12.32
N GLU A 120 -22.20 17.85 12.68
CA GLU A 120 -22.85 17.88 14.00
C GLU A 120 -23.72 16.65 14.26
N ASP A 121 -24.27 16.04 13.22
CA ASP A 121 -25.10 14.83 13.29
C ASP A 121 -24.29 13.59 13.69
N LEU A 122 -22.95 13.69 13.69
CA LEU A 122 -22.05 12.61 14.12
C LEU A 122 -22.05 12.38 15.64
N LYS A 123 -22.51 13.35 16.44
CA LYS A 123 -22.53 13.19 17.90
C LYS A 123 -23.37 11.99 18.34
N GLY A 124 -22.80 11.16 19.20
CA GLY A 124 -23.41 9.91 19.66
C GLY A 124 -23.40 8.76 18.64
N LYS A 125 -22.77 8.92 17.46
CA LYS A 125 -22.73 7.92 16.41
C LYS A 125 -21.54 6.98 16.55
N LYS A 126 -21.63 5.80 15.89
CA LYS A 126 -20.60 4.78 15.81
C LYS A 126 -19.93 4.87 14.44
N LEU A 127 -18.63 5.12 14.40
CA LEU A 127 -17.85 5.24 13.18
C LEU A 127 -16.83 4.10 13.07
N GLY A 128 -16.83 3.41 11.92
CA GLY A 128 -15.95 2.28 11.68
C GLY A 128 -14.65 2.71 10.99
N VAL A 129 -13.53 2.17 11.49
CA VAL A 129 -12.21 2.18 10.85
C VAL A 129 -11.70 0.75 10.72
N THR A 130 -10.72 0.51 9.85
CA THR A 130 -10.15 -0.84 9.74
C THR A 130 -9.54 -1.28 11.08
N ARG A 131 -8.52 -0.57 11.55
CA ARG A 131 -7.88 -0.75 12.86
C ARG A 131 -7.32 0.57 13.35
N PHE A 132 -7.12 0.68 14.66
CA PHE A 132 -6.42 1.83 15.22
C PHE A 132 -4.96 1.83 14.77
N GLY A 133 -4.43 3.04 14.52
CA GLY A 133 -3.09 3.25 13.99
C GLY A 133 -2.94 3.07 12.47
N THR A 134 -4.05 2.82 11.75
CA THR A 134 -4.03 2.79 10.26
C THR A 134 -4.31 4.17 9.67
N SER A 135 -4.19 4.30 8.33
CA SER A 135 -4.58 5.54 7.62
C SER A 135 -6.02 5.95 7.89
N ASP A 136 -6.94 4.98 7.96
CA ASP A 136 -8.37 5.25 8.14
C ASP A 136 -8.63 5.89 9.52
N ASP A 137 -8.05 5.32 10.57
CA ASP A 137 -8.13 5.84 11.94
C ASP A 137 -7.46 7.21 12.05
N PHE A 138 -6.25 7.34 11.49
CA PHE A 138 -5.51 8.60 11.50
C PHE A 138 -6.30 9.74 10.85
N LEU A 139 -6.74 9.53 9.61
CA LEU A 139 -7.45 10.56 8.84
C LEU A 139 -8.82 10.88 9.43
N LEU A 140 -9.54 9.88 9.96
CA LEU A 140 -10.81 10.13 10.64
C LEU A 140 -10.61 10.98 11.89
N ARG A 141 -9.62 10.64 12.73
CA ARG A 141 -9.30 11.44 13.94
C ARG A 141 -8.88 12.86 13.59
N TYR A 142 -8.08 13.03 12.53
CA TYR A 142 -7.70 14.34 12.02
C TYR A 142 -8.93 15.16 11.65
N LEU A 143 -9.86 14.62 10.84
CA LEU A 143 -11.10 15.32 10.48
C LEU A 143 -11.97 15.65 11.67
N LEU A 144 -12.16 14.69 12.57
CA LEU A 144 -12.95 14.91 13.81
C LEU A 144 -12.35 16.05 14.63
N GLY A 145 -11.01 16.13 14.72
CA GLY A 145 -10.33 17.25 15.38
C GLY A 145 -10.62 18.59 14.71
N GLN A 146 -10.57 18.66 13.36
CA GLN A 146 -10.91 19.87 12.61
C GLN A 146 -12.38 20.31 12.86
N TRP A 147 -13.28 19.36 13.04
CA TRP A 147 -14.70 19.61 13.36
C TRP A 147 -14.98 19.80 14.85
N LYS A 148 -13.95 19.81 15.70
CA LYS A 148 -14.05 19.92 17.16
C LYS A 148 -14.92 18.82 17.78
N ILE A 149 -14.93 17.64 17.18
CA ILE A 149 -15.57 16.42 17.68
C ILE A 149 -14.49 15.56 18.33
N VAL A 150 -14.67 15.22 19.58
CA VAL A 150 -13.69 14.44 20.36
C VAL A 150 -14.03 12.96 20.27
N PRO A 151 -13.12 12.15 19.66
CA PRO A 151 -13.28 10.70 19.64
C PRO A 151 -13.44 10.13 21.05
N GLU A 152 -14.19 9.05 21.17
CA GLU A 152 -14.54 8.30 22.39
C GLU A 152 -15.45 9.07 23.37
N ARG A 153 -15.53 10.41 23.25
CA ARG A 153 -16.47 11.23 24.01
C ARG A 153 -17.72 11.59 23.20
N ASP A 154 -17.53 12.14 22.02
CA ASP A 154 -18.62 12.66 21.17
C ASP A 154 -19.06 11.63 20.12
N VAL A 155 -18.17 10.73 19.71
CA VAL A 155 -18.39 9.63 18.75
C VAL A 155 -17.65 8.39 19.21
N ALA A 156 -18.24 7.21 18.98
CA ALA A 156 -17.56 5.94 19.22
C ALA A 156 -16.78 5.52 17.96
N LEU A 157 -15.47 5.24 18.08
CA LEU A 157 -14.68 4.66 17.00
C LEU A 157 -14.57 3.15 17.19
N LEU A 158 -14.92 2.40 16.15
CA LEU A 158 -14.93 0.93 16.18
C LEU A 158 -13.92 0.34 15.19
N GLN A 159 -13.11 -0.61 15.67
CA GLN A 159 -12.23 -1.40 14.81
C GLN A 159 -13.04 -2.51 14.14
N MET A 160 -13.27 -2.39 12.83
CA MET A 160 -14.09 -3.34 12.07
C MET A 160 -13.29 -4.53 11.53
N GLY A 161 -11.95 -4.39 11.47
CA GLY A 161 -11.06 -5.40 10.90
C GLY A 161 -10.54 -4.98 9.54
N GLY A 162 -11.38 -4.86 8.54
CA GLY A 162 -11.03 -4.47 7.17
C GLY A 162 -12.08 -3.60 6.50
N SER A 163 -11.80 -3.14 5.30
CA SER A 163 -12.75 -2.31 4.54
C SER A 163 -14.04 -3.06 4.14
N PRO A 164 -14.00 -4.36 3.78
CA PRO A 164 -15.24 -5.14 3.57
C PRO A 164 -16.12 -5.21 4.81
N GLU A 165 -15.53 -5.36 6.00
CA GLU A 165 -16.25 -5.43 7.27
C GLU A 165 -16.86 -4.08 7.66
N ILE A 166 -16.23 -2.95 7.28
CA ILE A 166 -16.81 -1.61 7.42
C ILE A 166 -18.07 -1.49 6.56
N LEU A 167 -18.00 -1.91 5.29
CA LEU A 167 -19.15 -1.90 4.40
C LEU A 167 -20.30 -2.80 4.92
N ALA A 168 -19.96 -3.99 5.41
CA ALA A 168 -20.92 -4.89 6.02
C ALA A 168 -21.55 -4.30 7.29
N GLY A 169 -20.77 -3.66 8.14
CA GLY A 169 -21.23 -2.96 9.34
C GLY A 169 -22.17 -1.79 9.04
N LEU A 170 -21.92 -1.02 7.98
CA LEU A 170 -22.83 0.00 7.46
C LEU A 170 -24.15 -0.64 6.99
N SER A 171 -24.07 -1.68 6.17
CA SER A 171 -25.22 -2.35 5.57
C SER A 171 -26.12 -3.04 6.60
N SER A 172 -25.53 -3.61 7.65
CA SER A 172 -26.26 -4.23 8.77
C SER A 172 -26.79 -3.23 9.79
N GLY A 173 -26.39 -1.95 9.72
CA GLY A 173 -26.73 -0.94 10.70
C GLY A 173 -25.91 -0.99 11.99
N GLY A 174 -24.90 -1.84 12.08
CA GLY A 174 -24.00 -1.97 13.24
C GLY A 174 -23.14 -0.72 13.51
N ILE A 175 -22.88 0.07 12.46
CA ILE A 175 -22.23 1.38 12.52
C ILE A 175 -23.05 2.42 11.76
N ASP A 176 -22.85 3.70 12.08
CA ASP A 176 -23.59 4.81 11.47
C ASP A 176 -22.78 5.50 10.36
N GLY A 177 -21.47 5.36 10.38
CA GLY A 177 -20.54 5.81 9.37
C GLY A 177 -19.28 4.94 9.34
N GLY A 178 -18.50 5.03 8.27
CA GLY A 178 -17.25 4.30 8.16
C GLY A 178 -16.32 4.87 7.09
N VAL A 179 -15.03 4.71 7.32
CA VAL A 179 -14.01 5.15 6.38
C VAL A 179 -13.79 4.08 5.33
N LEU A 180 -14.06 4.42 4.07
CA LEU A 180 -13.92 3.54 2.93
C LEU A 180 -13.08 4.20 1.82
N SER A 181 -12.42 3.36 1.03
CA SER A 181 -11.71 3.76 -0.18
C SER A 181 -12.27 3.06 -1.42
N SER A 182 -11.92 3.56 -2.61
CA SER A 182 -12.36 2.94 -3.86
C SER A 182 -11.79 1.52 -4.05
N PRO A 183 -12.63 0.58 -4.46
CA PRO A 183 -14.01 0.75 -4.96
C PRO A 183 -15.13 0.64 -3.93
N LEU A 184 -14.84 0.33 -2.65
CA LEU A 184 -15.87 0.02 -1.64
C LEU A 184 -16.73 1.24 -1.25
N ASN A 185 -16.17 2.46 -1.28
CA ASN A 185 -16.94 3.69 -1.09
C ASN A 185 -17.99 3.88 -2.21
N LEU A 186 -17.67 3.49 -3.46
CA LEU A 186 -18.64 3.56 -4.58
C LEU A 186 -19.75 2.53 -4.40
N ARG A 187 -19.41 1.34 -3.90
CA ARG A 187 -20.40 0.32 -3.55
C ARG A 187 -21.32 0.80 -2.42
N ALA A 188 -20.77 1.47 -1.39
CA ALA A 188 -21.57 2.09 -0.34
C ALA A 188 -22.52 3.15 -0.89
N GLN A 189 -22.06 4.02 -1.82
CA GLN A 189 -22.91 5.01 -2.47
C GLN A 189 -24.06 4.37 -3.27
N LYS A 190 -23.79 3.32 -4.05
CA LYS A 190 -24.83 2.58 -4.77
C LYS A 190 -25.84 1.88 -3.82
N ALA A 191 -25.39 1.52 -2.61
CA ALA A 191 -26.25 0.97 -1.56
C ALA A 191 -27.03 2.05 -0.78
N GLY A 192 -26.92 3.34 -1.17
CA GLY A 192 -27.70 4.44 -0.61
C GLY A 192 -27.03 5.18 0.55
N PHE A 193 -25.77 4.85 0.90
CA PHE A 193 -25.02 5.63 1.89
C PHE A 193 -24.53 6.95 1.32
N SER A 194 -24.46 7.97 2.18
CA SER A 194 -24.06 9.33 1.79
C SER A 194 -22.58 9.56 2.01
N LEU A 195 -21.93 10.31 1.12
CA LEU A 195 -20.60 10.85 1.32
C LEU A 195 -20.69 12.06 2.25
N LEU A 196 -20.15 11.97 3.46
CA LEU A 196 -20.06 13.11 4.39
C LEU A 196 -18.77 13.91 4.17
N ALA A 197 -17.64 13.22 3.95
CA ALA A 197 -16.37 13.88 3.67
C ALA A 197 -15.52 13.10 2.68
N ASP A 198 -14.93 13.81 1.73
CA ASP A 198 -13.87 13.32 0.86
C ASP A 198 -12.52 13.78 1.42
N MET A 199 -11.75 12.83 1.97
CA MET A 199 -10.47 13.15 2.60
C MET A 199 -9.41 13.58 1.57
N SER A 200 -9.58 13.30 0.28
CA SER A 200 -8.69 13.82 -0.76
C SER A 200 -8.82 15.33 -0.98
N ALA A 201 -9.93 15.92 -0.52
CA ALA A 201 -10.24 17.34 -0.65
C ALA A 201 -9.83 18.20 0.55
N ILE A 202 -9.23 17.60 1.60
CA ILE A 202 -8.85 18.34 2.83
C ILE A 202 -7.64 19.26 2.65
N GLY A 203 -6.98 19.22 1.49
CA GLY A 203 -5.93 20.18 1.12
C GLY A 203 -4.61 20.03 1.90
N VAL A 204 -4.35 18.85 2.47
CA VAL A 204 -3.09 18.58 3.20
C VAL A 204 -2.19 17.65 2.39
N ASP A 205 -0.90 17.85 2.52
CA ASP A 205 0.08 16.87 2.10
C ASP A 205 -0.06 15.62 2.98
N TYR A 206 0.02 14.46 2.38
CA TYR A 206 -0.14 13.20 3.10
C TYR A 206 0.75 12.13 2.50
N GLN A 207 1.48 11.40 3.35
CA GLN A 207 2.10 10.15 2.95
C GLN A 207 1.23 8.98 3.41
N GLY A 208 0.61 8.31 2.47
CA GLY A 208 -0.18 7.11 2.72
C GLY A 208 0.69 5.84 2.78
N ALA A 209 0.20 4.77 2.12
CA ALA A 209 0.93 3.53 2.03
C ALA A 209 2.17 3.64 1.13
N GLY A 210 3.15 2.81 1.44
CA GLY A 210 4.37 2.65 0.67
C GLY A 210 5.09 1.34 1.04
N VAL A 211 6.14 1.03 0.32
CA VAL A 211 6.99 -0.13 0.56
C VAL A 211 7.81 0.10 1.82
N VAL A 212 7.64 -0.77 2.82
CA VAL A 212 8.28 -0.68 4.13
C VAL A 212 9.04 -1.97 4.44
N THR A 213 10.18 -1.82 5.08
CA THR A 213 10.99 -2.91 5.65
C THR A 213 11.58 -2.47 6.99
N THR A 214 12.38 -3.32 7.65
CA THR A 214 13.21 -2.91 8.79
C THR A 214 14.58 -2.44 8.31
N LYS A 215 15.21 -1.49 9.03
CA LYS A 215 16.60 -1.06 8.73
C LYS A 215 17.58 -2.23 8.83
N SER A 216 17.33 -3.17 9.74
CA SER A 216 18.12 -4.40 9.86
C SER A 216 18.02 -5.23 8.58
N TYR A 217 16.83 -5.53 8.09
CA TYR A 217 16.64 -6.29 6.86
C TYR A 217 17.23 -5.56 5.63
N ALA A 218 17.12 -4.23 5.58
CA ALA A 218 17.70 -3.45 4.49
C ALA A 218 19.23 -3.59 4.42
N ARG A 219 19.91 -3.66 5.57
CA ARG A 219 21.36 -3.89 5.62
C ARG A 219 21.75 -5.33 5.26
N GLU A 220 20.95 -6.31 5.69
CA GLU A 220 21.24 -7.73 5.49
C GLU A 220 20.93 -8.22 4.07
N ARG A 221 19.96 -7.62 3.39
CA ARG A 221 19.42 -8.08 2.11
C ARG A 221 19.30 -6.96 1.05
N PRO A 222 20.36 -6.20 0.79
CA PRO A 222 20.32 -5.05 -0.13
C PRO A 222 19.92 -5.46 -1.56
N ASP A 223 20.43 -6.58 -2.06
CA ASP A 223 20.14 -7.02 -3.43
C ASP A 223 18.70 -7.50 -3.61
N THR A 224 18.13 -8.13 -2.58
CA THR A 224 16.71 -8.49 -2.55
C THR A 224 15.83 -7.25 -2.64
N LEU A 225 16.16 -6.17 -1.91
CA LEU A 225 15.40 -4.92 -1.95
C LEU A 225 15.59 -4.15 -3.26
N ARG A 226 16.78 -4.17 -3.87
CA ARG A 226 16.99 -3.63 -5.22
C ARG A 226 16.13 -4.34 -6.25
N ALA A 227 16.10 -5.67 -6.23
CA ALA A 227 15.26 -6.47 -7.11
C ALA A 227 13.77 -6.18 -6.88
N TYR A 228 13.35 -6.10 -5.62
CA TYR A 228 11.98 -5.78 -5.24
C TYR A 228 11.55 -4.40 -5.76
N LEU A 229 12.32 -3.36 -5.49
CA LEU A 229 11.98 -2.00 -5.93
C LEU A 229 12.03 -1.85 -7.45
N LYS A 230 12.94 -2.58 -8.13
CA LYS A 230 12.98 -2.60 -9.59
C LYS A 230 11.70 -3.20 -10.17
N ALA A 231 11.21 -4.32 -9.63
CA ALA A 231 9.92 -4.90 -9.98
C ALA A 231 8.76 -3.95 -9.67
N TYR A 232 8.77 -3.34 -8.49
CA TYR A 232 7.71 -2.45 -8.00
C TYR A 232 7.54 -1.20 -8.87
N VAL A 233 8.64 -0.53 -9.26
CA VAL A 233 8.54 0.65 -10.13
C VAL A 233 8.13 0.30 -11.56
N GLU A 234 8.50 -0.88 -12.07
CA GLU A 234 7.99 -1.38 -13.36
C GLU A 234 6.50 -1.73 -13.26
N GLY A 235 6.08 -2.33 -12.14
CA GLY A 235 4.67 -2.57 -11.83
C GLY A 235 3.84 -1.28 -11.73
N LEU A 236 4.40 -0.23 -11.13
CA LEU A 236 3.79 1.09 -11.10
C LEU A 236 3.62 1.66 -12.51
N ALA A 237 4.64 1.59 -13.35
CA ALA A 237 4.56 2.03 -14.73
C ALA A 237 3.46 1.26 -15.48
N ARG A 238 3.44 -0.06 -15.36
CA ARG A 238 2.40 -0.90 -15.97
C ARG A 238 1.01 -0.60 -15.43
N PHE A 239 0.86 -0.40 -14.12
CA PHE A 239 -0.42 -0.01 -13.53
C PHE A 239 -0.94 1.29 -14.14
N LYS A 240 -0.08 2.26 -14.43
CA LYS A 240 -0.44 3.56 -15.03
C LYS A 240 -0.69 3.50 -16.53
N THR A 241 -0.01 2.64 -17.27
CA THR A 241 -0.01 2.64 -18.74
C THR A 241 -0.83 1.53 -19.38
N ASP A 242 -1.03 0.40 -18.69
CA ASP A 242 -1.84 -0.73 -19.18
C ASP A 242 -3.18 -0.79 -18.41
N LYS A 243 -4.12 0.11 -18.78
CA LYS A 243 -5.44 0.21 -18.15
C LYS A 243 -6.19 -1.12 -18.16
N ASN A 244 -6.20 -1.83 -19.29
CA ASN A 244 -7.01 -3.05 -19.42
C ASN A 244 -6.50 -4.16 -18.51
N PHE A 245 -5.19 -4.36 -18.42
CA PHE A 245 -4.59 -5.30 -17.49
C PHE A 245 -4.86 -4.89 -16.04
N SER A 246 -4.68 -3.61 -15.73
CA SER A 246 -4.88 -3.06 -14.38
C SER A 246 -6.30 -3.22 -13.89
N LEU A 247 -7.32 -3.01 -14.75
CA LEU A 247 -8.72 -3.25 -14.41
C LEU A 247 -8.99 -4.71 -14.07
N LYS A 248 -8.43 -5.67 -14.84
CA LYS A 248 -8.56 -7.11 -14.53
C LYS A 248 -7.94 -7.47 -13.18
N VAL A 249 -6.76 -6.92 -12.89
CA VAL A 249 -6.08 -7.13 -11.61
C VAL A 249 -6.87 -6.51 -10.46
N LEU A 250 -7.35 -5.28 -10.61
CA LEU A 250 -8.21 -4.64 -9.61
C LEU A 250 -9.46 -5.48 -9.32
N ALA A 251 -10.15 -5.97 -10.36
CA ALA A 251 -11.32 -6.85 -10.20
C ALA A 251 -10.99 -8.10 -9.39
N LYS A 252 -9.92 -8.80 -9.76
CA LYS A 252 -9.45 -10.03 -9.09
C LYS A 252 -9.25 -9.84 -7.59
N TYR A 253 -8.52 -8.81 -7.18
CA TYR A 253 -8.13 -8.63 -5.77
C TYR A 253 -9.17 -7.90 -4.94
N SER A 254 -9.94 -6.97 -5.53
CA SER A 254 -11.03 -6.29 -4.81
C SER A 254 -12.33 -7.10 -4.76
N ARG A 255 -12.45 -8.14 -5.59
CA ARG A 255 -13.67 -8.94 -5.78
C ARG A 255 -14.87 -8.07 -6.18
N ILE A 256 -14.63 -7.14 -7.10
CA ILE A 256 -15.61 -6.23 -7.67
C ILE A 256 -15.55 -6.37 -9.19
N ASP A 257 -16.69 -6.63 -9.81
CA ASP A 257 -16.79 -6.84 -11.26
C ASP A 257 -17.44 -5.64 -11.99
N GLU A 258 -18.03 -4.70 -11.23
CA GLU A 258 -18.66 -3.51 -11.79
C GLU A 258 -17.64 -2.60 -12.46
N ARG A 259 -17.67 -2.58 -13.79
CA ARG A 259 -16.67 -1.91 -14.62
C ARG A 259 -16.53 -0.42 -14.33
N ASP A 260 -17.63 0.26 -14.10
CA ASP A 260 -17.65 1.69 -13.76
C ASP A 260 -16.92 2.00 -12.45
N MET A 261 -17.08 1.13 -11.44
CA MET A 261 -16.35 1.25 -10.17
C MET A 261 -14.85 0.97 -10.35
N LEU A 262 -14.49 -0.01 -11.16
CA LEU A 262 -13.09 -0.36 -11.44
C LEU A 262 -12.41 0.76 -12.22
N GLU A 263 -13.07 1.35 -13.22
CA GLU A 263 -12.54 2.48 -14.01
C GLU A 263 -12.34 3.73 -13.15
N GLU A 264 -13.29 4.04 -12.26
CA GLU A 264 -13.14 5.13 -11.30
C GLU A 264 -12.00 4.87 -10.31
N THR A 265 -11.88 3.64 -9.81
CA THR A 265 -10.77 3.23 -8.93
C THR A 265 -9.42 3.38 -9.63
N TYR A 266 -9.32 2.91 -10.86
CA TYR A 266 -8.12 3.08 -11.69
C TYR A 266 -7.78 4.55 -11.89
N ARG A 267 -8.77 5.36 -12.31
CA ARG A 267 -8.58 6.80 -12.52
C ARG A 267 -8.10 7.49 -11.24
N HIS A 268 -8.71 7.16 -10.11
CA HIS A 268 -8.33 7.75 -8.83
C HIS A 268 -6.86 7.42 -8.49
N TYR A 269 -6.49 6.15 -8.47
CA TYR A 269 -5.15 5.76 -8.02
C TYR A 269 -4.08 5.90 -9.08
N ALA A 270 -4.27 5.31 -10.26
CA ALA A 270 -3.23 5.27 -11.29
C ALA A 270 -2.97 6.65 -11.93
N VAL A 271 -4.02 7.48 -12.06
CA VAL A 271 -3.91 8.78 -12.74
C VAL A 271 -3.70 9.92 -11.74
N ASN A 272 -4.51 9.99 -10.68
CA ASN A 272 -4.57 11.19 -9.83
C ASN A 272 -3.70 11.13 -8.56
N VAL A 273 -3.45 9.93 -7.99
CA VAL A 273 -2.81 9.80 -6.68
C VAL A 273 -1.36 9.34 -6.78
N MET A 274 -1.10 8.29 -7.55
CA MET A 274 0.22 7.68 -7.59
C MET A 274 1.17 8.43 -8.54
N PRO A 275 2.38 8.83 -8.08
CA PRO A 275 3.37 9.51 -8.91
C PRO A 275 4.02 8.53 -9.89
N GLN A 276 4.74 9.05 -10.89
CA GLN A 276 5.57 8.19 -11.78
C GLN A 276 6.82 7.66 -11.07
N VAL A 277 7.42 8.49 -10.22
CA VAL A 277 8.55 8.09 -9.36
C VAL A 277 8.05 8.10 -7.91
N PRO A 278 7.98 6.96 -7.23
CA PRO A 278 7.30 6.86 -5.95
C PRO A 278 8.23 7.25 -4.78
N TYR A 279 8.77 8.48 -4.77
CA TYR A 279 9.47 9.00 -3.61
C TYR A 279 8.49 9.26 -2.47
N PRO A 280 8.81 8.91 -1.22
CA PRO A 280 8.01 9.34 -0.07
C PRO A 280 7.96 10.87 0.04
N THR A 281 6.79 11.43 0.36
CA THR A 281 6.63 12.89 0.53
C THR A 281 7.04 13.29 1.94
N MET A 282 8.09 14.11 2.06
CA MET A 282 8.60 14.53 3.36
C MET A 282 7.59 15.44 4.09
N SER A 283 6.93 16.35 3.37
CA SER A 283 5.85 17.19 3.92
C SER A 283 4.66 16.35 4.40
N GLY A 284 4.29 15.30 3.64
CA GLY A 284 3.23 14.39 4.04
C GLY A 284 3.58 13.55 5.27
N ILE A 285 4.85 13.15 5.44
CA ILE A 285 5.33 12.48 6.66
C ILE A 285 5.32 13.46 7.83
N GLN A 286 5.78 14.71 7.63
CA GLN A 286 5.79 15.74 8.66
C GLN A 286 4.37 16.03 9.17
N MET A 287 3.39 16.17 8.27
CA MET A 287 1.99 16.36 8.64
C MET A 287 1.48 15.23 9.56
N VAL A 288 1.85 13.99 9.26
CA VAL A 288 1.45 12.84 10.11
C VAL A 288 2.15 12.91 11.47
N LEU A 289 3.43 13.28 11.52
CA LEU A 289 4.17 13.46 12.76
C LEU A 289 3.59 14.58 13.63
N ASP A 290 3.23 15.71 13.03
CA ASP A 290 2.65 16.87 13.73
C ASP A 290 1.31 16.50 14.37
N GLU A 291 0.42 15.83 13.62
CA GLU A 291 -0.87 15.38 14.15
C GLU A 291 -0.71 14.31 15.23
N LEU A 292 0.15 13.32 15.06
CA LEU A 292 0.44 12.33 16.10
C LEU A 292 1.13 12.98 17.31
N GLY A 293 1.97 13.97 17.09
CA GLY A 293 2.67 14.74 18.12
C GLY A 293 1.71 15.56 19.01
N SER A 294 0.52 15.89 18.52
CA SER A 294 -0.52 16.53 19.34
C SER A 294 -1.03 15.62 20.46
N ARG A 295 -0.95 14.29 20.25
CA ARG A 295 -1.45 13.26 21.18
C ARG A 295 -0.32 12.46 21.85
N SER A 296 0.88 12.42 21.25
CA SER A 296 2.04 11.70 21.75
C SER A 296 3.31 12.53 21.56
N PRO A 297 3.87 13.14 22.62
CA PRO A 297 5.06 13.98 22.50
C PRO A 297 6.25 13.31 21.80
N LYS A 298 6.41 11.99 21.98
CA LYS A 298 7.48 11.21 21.32
C LYS A 298 7.43 11.29 19.79
N ALA A 299 6.27 11.55 19.16
CA ALA A 299 6.21 11.71 17.70
C ALA A 299 6.96 12.96 17.23
N ARG A 300 7.02 14.02 18.05
CA ARG A 300 7.73 15.26 17.72
C ARG A 300 9.25 15.10 17.69
N GLU A 301 9.78 14.07 18.32
CA GLU A 301 11.21 13.77 18.36
C GLU A 301 11.69 13.01 17.11
N ILE A 302 10.75 12.46 16.32
CA ILE A 302 11.07 11.69 15.13
C ILE A 302 11.25 12.63 13.94
N LEU A 303 12.44 12.59 13.32
CA LEU A 303 12.69 13.33 12.10
C LEU A 303 12.12 12.56 10.88
N PRO A 304 11.40 13.20 9.94
CA PRO A 304 10.89 12.55 8.73
C PRO A 304 11.96 11.76 7.98
N ALA A 305 13.19 12.31 7.89
CA ALA A 305 14.31 11.66 7.22
C ALA A 305 14.73 10.33 7.86
N SER A 306 14.46 10.13 9.15
CA SER A 306 14.78 8.86 9.83
C SER A 306 13.83 7.72 9.49
N LEU A 307 12.68 8.05 8.88
CA LEU A 307 11.60 7.13 8.50
C LEU A 307 11.71 6.65 7.04
N VAL A 308 12.67 7.16 6.27
CA VAL A 308 12.82 6.85 4.84
C VAL A 308 14.23 6.41 4.49
N ASP A 309 14.34 5.46 3.56
CA ASP A 309 15.57 5.11 2.88
C ASP A 309 15.30 4.95 1.39
N VAL A 310 15.58 5.99 0.64
CA VAL A 310 15.34 6.04 -0.80
C VAL A 310 16.56 5.68 -1.65
N THR A 311 17.58 5.07 -1.05
CA THR A 311 18.86 4.76 -1.72
C THR A 311 18.63 3.98 -3.01
N TYR A 312 17.93 2.85 -2.95
CA TYR A 312 17.70 2.01 -4.13
C TYR A 312 16.74 2.64 -5.15
N LEU A 313 15.75 3.39 -4.69
CA LEU A 313 14.84 4.12 -5.57
C LEU A 313 15.59 5.23 -6.33
N ARG A 314 16.49 5.92 -5.67
CA ARG A 314 17.34 6.97 -6.26
C ARG A 314 18.29 6.37 -7.31
N GLU A 315 18.91 5.21 -7.04
CA GLU A 315 19.73 4.48 -8.01
C GLU A 315 18.93 4.19 -9.29
N LEU A 316 17.70 3.70 -9.18
CA LEU A 316 16.83 3.39 -10.32
C LEU A 316 16.42 4.65 -11.10
N ASP A 317 16.14 5.75 -10.42
CA ASP A 317 15.76 7.01 -11.04
C ASP A 317 16.95 7.64 -11.77
N GLN A 318 18.11 7.79 -11.10
CA GLN A 318 19.32 8.37 -11.66
C GLN A 318 19.89 7.57 -12.84
N SER A 319 19.72 6.24 -12.86
CA SER A 319 20.10 5.40 -14.01
C SER A 319 19.20 5.61 -15.25
N GLY A 320 18.13 6.40 -15.11
CA GLY A 320 17.11 6.58 -16.12
C GLY A 320 16.21 5.35 -16.32
N PHE A 321 16.32 4.33 -15.46
CA PHE A 321 15.51 3.12 -15.57
C PHE A 321 14.01 3.47 -15.51
N ILE A 322 13.58 4.25 -14.51
CA ILE A 322 12.16 4.62 -14.33
C ILE A 322 11.66 5.42 -15.54
N LYS A 323 12.43 6.38 -16.04
CA LYS A 323 12.06 7.21 -17.21
C LYS A 323 11.82 6.36 -18.47
N ARG A 324 12.58 5.26 -18.65
CA ARG A 324 12.41 4.37 -19.80
C ARG A 324 11.11 3.55 -19.77
N LEU A 325 10.52 3.34 -18.59
CA LEU A 325 9.28 2.57 -18.44
C LEU A 325 8.03 3.32 -18.93
N TYR A 326 8.14 4.64 -19.12
CA TYR A 326 7.03 5.50 -19.58
C TYR A 326 7.20 6.00 -21.02
N LYS A 327 8.16 5.44 -21.76
CA LYS A 327 8.35 5.68 -23.20
C LYS A 327 7.63 4.63 -24.02
#